data_98051a3c8a5367b950daf62e464acf46
#
_entry.id   98051a3c8a5367b950daf62e464acf46
#
_cell.length_a   1.000
_cell.length_b   1.000
_cell.length_c   1.000
_cell.angle_alpha   90.00
_cell.angle_beta   90.00
_cell.angle_gamma   90.00
#
_symmetry.space_group_name_H-M   'P 1'
#
loop_
_entity.id
_entity.type
_entity.pdbx_description
1 polymer ?
#
loop_
_entity_poly.entity_id
_entity_poly.type
_entity_poly.pdbx_seq_one_letter_code
_entity_poly.pdbx_strand_id
1 'polypeptide(L)'
;MAIKVAKFRDVANGLQAGQFAVGDRTNVTSISDIDPMYKQLMDKPYACVMAVMGGDGRPNLTPMWFDYDGDKVLVNVATHRKKVEWIRKTPQMTIVIVNPENMYHWMSMKVTVEREVLEDDPKEGAWVTEQLNRIWKKYIGQRDEYGLRDPSINERRVLFVCKVDSVATFGQS
;
A
#
# COMPACT_ATOMS: atom_id res chain seq x y z
N MET A 1 5.32 17.77 -0.63
CA MET A 1 4.40 17.81 -1.83
C MET A 1 3.02 17.48 -1.31
N ALA A 2 1.96 18.15 -1.74
CA ALA A 2 0.62 17.90 -1.23
C ALA A 2 0.04 16.58 -1.79
N ILE A 3 -0.57 15.78 -0.92
CA ILE A 3 -1.30 14.55 -1.29
C ILE A 3 -2.73 14.95 -1.65
N LYS A 4 -3.15 14.62 -2.88
CA LYS A 4 -4.52 14.87 -3.33
C LYS A 4 -5.46 13.82 -2.73
N VAL A 5 -6.53 14.25 -2.08
CA VAL A 5 -7.55 13.37 -1.52
C VAL A 5 -8.87 13.60 -2.23
N ALA A 6 -9.47 12.54 -2.75
CA ALA A 6 -10.82 12.52 -3.30
C ALA A 6 -11.70 11.59 -2.45
N LYS A 7 -12.76 12.15 -1.89
CA LYS A 7 -13.78 11.40 -1.14
C LYS A 7 -14.99 11.19 -2.03
N PHE A 8 -15.34 9.94 -2.28
CA PHE A 8 -16.58 9.61 -2.97
C PHE A 8 -17.75 9.73 -1.99
N ARG A 9 -18.84 10.34 -2.43
CA ARG A 9 -20.05 10.41 -1.61
C ARG A 9 -20.75 9.06 -1.58
N ASP A 10 -21.24 8.71 -0.40
CA ASP A 10 -22.15 7.59 -0.28
C ASP A 10 -23.49 7.97 -0.93
N VAL A 11 -23.99 7.10 -1.78
CA VAL A 11 -25.29 7.24 -2.46
C VAL A 11 -26.29 6.31 -1.79
N ALA A 12 -26.59 6.60 -0.53
CA ALA A 12 -27.52 5.82 0.31
C ALA A 12 -28.90 5.57 -0.34
N ASN A 13 -29.29 6.38 -1.33
CA ASN A 13 -30.57 6.29 -2.02
C ASN A 13 -30.45 5.73 -3.46
N GLY A 14 -29.36 5.07 -3.79
CA GLY A 14 -29.08 4.54 -5.13
C GLY A 14 -28.52 5.58 -6.10
N LEU A 15 -27.81 5.08 -7.10
CA LEU A 15 -27.23 5.88 -8.17
C LEU A 15 -28.32 6.26 -9.17
N GLN A 16 -28.57 7.55 -9.33
CA GLN A 16 -29.32 8.05 -10.46
C GLN A 16 -28.37 8.38 -11.61
N ALA A 17 -28.77 8.10 -12.84
CA ALA A 17 -27.99 8.38 -14.03
C ALA A 17 -27.54 9.86 -14.05
N GLY A 18 -26.25 10.11 -14.17
CA GLY A 18 -25.64 11.46 -14.16
C GLY A 18 -25.16 11.97 -12.80
N GLN A 19 -25.37 11.24 -11.70
CA GLN A 19 -24.99 11.66 -10.34
C GLN A 19 -23.65 11.11 -9.83
N PHE A 20 -22.70 10.78 -10.67
CA PHE A 20 -21.31 10.58 -10.25
C PHE A 20 -20.67 11.92 -9.88
N ALA A 21 -21.08 12.50 -8.76
CA ALA A 21 -20.32 13.58 -8.17
C ALA A 21 -19.18 12.95 -7.36
N VAL A 22 -17.95 13.11 -7.82
CA VAL A 22 -16.79 12.99 -6.94
C VAL A 22 -17.06 13.94 -5.76
N GLY A 23 -17.11 13.38 -4.54
CA GLY A 23 -17.27 14.17 -3.34
C GLY A 23 -16.14 15.17 -3.16
N ASP A 24 -16.01 15.73 -1.98
CA ASP A 24 -15.05 16.78 -1.69
C ASP A 24 -13.62 16.40 -2.10
N ARG A 25 -12.94 17.35 -2.73
CA ARG A 25 -11.52 17.24 -3.05
C ARG A 25 -10.76 18.16 -2.08
N THR A 26 -9.85 17.55 -1.34
CA THR A 26 -8.97 18.28 -0.42
C THR A 26 -7.51 17.94 -0.73
N ASN A 27 -6.60 18.70 -0.16
CA ASN A 27 -5.18 18.39 -0.17
C ASN A 27 -4.73 18.25 1.29
N VAL A 28 -3.98 17.20 1.56
CA VAL A 28 -3.30 17.02 2.84
C VAL A 28 -1.79 16.99 2.62
N THR A 29 -1.03 17.33 3.63
CA THR A 29 0.44 17.40 3.53
C THR A 29 1.13 16.16 4.07
N SER A 30 0.40 15.38 4.88
CA SER A 30 0.90 14.19 5.56
C SER A 30 -0.15 13.06 5.51
N ILE A 31 0.30 11.83 5.62
CA ILE A 31 -0.57 10.66 5.84
C ILE A 31 -1.36 10.81 7.15
N SER A 32 -0.78 11.45 8.16
CA SER A 32 -1.46 11.71 9.43
C SER A 32 -2.66 12.65 9.31
N ASP A 33 -2.71 13.47 8.26
CA ASP A 33 -3.81 14.41 8.00
C ASP A 33 -4.98 13.77 7.24
N ILE A 34 -4.82 12.53 6.79
CA ILE A 34 -5.93 11.75 6.19
C ILE A 34 -6.98 11.53 7.29
N ASP A 35 -8.25 11.73 6.92
CA ASP A 35 -9.38 11.52 7.84
C ASP A 35 -9.18 10.20 8.62
N PRO A 36 -9.18 10.22 9.96
CA PRO A 36 -8.93 9.05 10.80
C PRO A 36 -9.81 7.84 10.45
N MET A 37 -11.02 8.07 9.96
CA MET A 37 -11.91 7.01 9.50
C MET A 37 -11.28 6.16 8.39
N TYR A 38 -10.52 6.76 7.47
CA TYR A 38 -9.85 6.05 6.39
C TYR A 38 -8.43 5.64 6.76
N LYS A 39 -7.73 6.49 7.54
CA LYS A 39 -6.37 6.18 8.00
C LYS A 39 -6.31 4.87 8.80
N GLN A 40 -7.35 4.57 9.61
CA GLN A 40 -7.42 3.31 10.34
C GLN A 40 -7.30 2.06 9.44
N LEU A 41 -7.67 2.15 8.15
CA LEU A 41 -7.50 1.05 7.21
C LEU A 41 -6.02 0.70 6.99
N MET A 42 -5.13 1.69 7.11
CA MET A 42 -3.69 1.47 7.05
C MET A 42 -3.14 0.89 8.37
N ASP A 43 -3.75 1.22 9.50
CA ASP A 43 -3.29 0.82 10.83
C ASP A 43 -3.67 -0.63 11.15
N LYS A 44 -4.84 -1.07 10.69
CA LYS A 44 -5.34 -2.43 10.89
C LYS A 44 -4.60 -3.45 10.02
N PRO A 45 -4.57 -4.74 10.41
CA PRO A 45 -3.94 -5.81 9.63
C PRO A 45 -4.78 -6.23 8.41
N TYR A 46 -5.28 -5.25 7.66
CA TYR A 46 -6.03 -5.50 6.44
C TYR A 46 -5.08 -5.68 5.26
N ALA A 47 -5.23 -6.79 4.55
CA ALA A 47 -4.48 -6.99 3.32
C ALA A 47 -4.86 -5.93 2.28
N CYS A 48 -3.87 -5.44 1.55
CA CYS A 48 -4.12 -4.58 0.40
C CYS A 48 -4.10 -5.40 -0.90
N VAL A 49 -4.71 -4.86 -1.93
CA VAL A 49 -4.45 -5.29 -3.31
C VAL A 49 -3.56 -4.25 -3.97
N MET A 50 -2.36 -4.68 -4.38
CA MET A 50 -1.41 -3.83 -5.09
C MET A 50 -1.46 -4.11 -6.58
N ALA A 51 -1.62 -3.07 -7.37
CA ALA A 51 -1.54 -3.08 -8.82
C ALA A 51 -0.19 -2.51 -9.27
N VAL A 52 0.54 -3.28 -10.09
CA VAL A 52 1.76 -2.86 -10.77
C VAL A 52 1.60 -3.08 -12.27
N MET A 53 2.27 -2.29 -13.09
CA MET A 53 2.21 -2.47 -14.54
C MET A 53 3.04 -3.70 -14.95
N GLY A 54 2.39 -4.71 -15.48
CA GLY A 54 3.04 -5.91 -16.00
C GLY A 54 3.84 -5.66 -17.28
N GLY A 55 4.69 -6.62 -17.64
CA GLY A 55 5.53 -6.51 -18.84
C GLY A 55 4.75 -6.52 -20.17
N ASP A 56 3.51 -6.97 -20.14
CA ASP A 56 2.58 -6.98 -21.28
C ASP A 56 1.69 -5.71 -21.36
N GLY A 57 1.95 -4.72 -20.52
CA GLY A 57 1.21 -3.46 -20.48
C GLY A 57 -0.12 -3.55 -19.72
N ARG A 58 -0.44 -4.69 -19.11
CA ARG A 58 -1.64 -4.85 -18.27
C ARG A 58 -1.30 -4.73 -16.80
N PRO A 59 -2.21 -4.15 -15.99
CA PRO A 59 -2.05 -4.16 -14.54
C PRO A 59 -2.04 -5.59 -13.99
N ASN A 60 -1.02 -5.91 -13.20
CA ASN A 60 -0.94 -7.14 -12.42
C ASN A 60 -1.35 -6.82 -10.98
N LEU A 61 -2.42 -7.47 -10.51
CA LEU A 61 -2.99 -7.26 -9.19
C LEU A 61 -2.62 -8.42 -8.26
N THR A 62 -2.11 -8.10 -7.07
CA THR A 62 -1.79 -9.11 -6.06
C THR A 62 -2.22 -8.65 -4.67
N PRO A 63 -2.96 -9.48 -3.90
CA PRO A 63 -3.10 -9.28 -2.46
C PRO A 63 -1.74 -9.34 -1.79
N MET A 64 -1.49 -8.43 -0.86
CA MET A 64 -0.24 -8.43 -0.09
C MET A 64 -0.37 -7.64 1.21
N TRP A 65 0.66 -7.75 2.00
CA TRP A 65 0.85 -6.95 3.21
C TRP A 65 1.71 -5.73 2.91
N PHE A 66 1.47 -4.65 3.62
CA PHE A 66 2.23 -3.42 3.52
C PHE A 66 2.34 -2.74 4.88
N ASP A 67 3.16 -1.74 4.96
CA ASP A 67 3.25 -0.87 6.12
C ASP A 67 3.51 0.57 5.67
N TYR A 68 3.59 1.49 6.61
CA TYR A 68 3.99 2.86 6.35
C TYR A 68 4.81 3.40 7.52
N ASP A 69 5.60 4.42 7.25
CA ASP A 69 6.41 5.12 8.24
C ASP A 69 6.45 6.61 7.89
N GLY A 70 5.98 7.44 8.82
CA GLY A 70 5.73 8.85 8.52
C GLY A 70 4.83 9.00 7.30
N ASP A 71 5.33 9.68 6.27
CA ASP A 71 4.61 9.95 5.02
C ASP A 71 5.00 8.98 3.88
N LYS A 72 5.64 7.87 4.21
CA LYS A 72 6.07 6.88 3.22
C LYS A 72 5.31 5.57 3.38
N VAL A 73 4.79 5.09 2.27
CA VAL A 73 4.28 3.72 2.17
C VAL A 73 5.46 2.79 1.92
N LEU A 74 5.50 1.69 2.65
CA LEU A 74 6.59 0.72 2.65
C LEU A 74 6.11 -0.61 2.07
N VAL A 75 6.71 -1.02 0.96
CA VAL A 75 6.38 -2.25 0.24
C VAL A 75 7.59 -3.18 0.23
N ASN A 76 7.52 -4.26 1.00
CA ASN A 76 8.60 -5.23 1.14
C ASN A 76 8.31 -6.47 0.27
N VAL A 77 9.19 -6.78 -0.66
CA VAL A 77 9.01 -7.88 -1.64
C VAL A 77 10.27 -8.74 -1.70
N ALA A 78 10.10 -10.04 -1.92
CA ALA A 78 11.25 -10.92 -2.23
C ALA A 78 11.83 -10.58 -3.61
N THR A 79 13.15 -10.44 -3.70
CA THR A 79 13.84 -9.93 -4.90
C THR A 79 13.64 -10.79 -6.15
N HIS A 80 13.41 -12.11 -5.99
CA HIS A 80 13.15 -13.03 -7.08
C HIS A 80 11.76 -12.91 -7.72
N ARG A 81 10.86 -12.13 -7.11
CA ARG A 81 9.50 -11.96 -7.64
C ARG A 81 9.50 -11.06 -8.88
N LYS A 82 8.83 -11.51 -9.94
CA LYS A 82 8.75 -10.80 -11.23
C LYS A 82 8.26 -9.35 -11.10
N LYS A 83 7.39 -9.08 -10.13
CA LYS A 83 6.90 -7.73 -9.86
C LYS A 83 8.01 -6.73 -9.48
N VAL A 84 9.15 -7.19 -8.95
CA VAL A 84 10.30 -6.32 -8.64
C VAL A 84 10.85 -5.68 -9.92
N GLU A 85 11.00 -6.48 -10.99
CA GLU A 85 11.43 -5.96 -12.29
C GLU A 85 10.43 -4.95 -12.86
N TRP A 86 9.12 -5.24 -12.71
CA TRP A 86 8.07 -4.34 -13.19
C TRP A 86 8.03 -3.02 -12.44
N ILE A 87 8.19 -3.06 -11.10
CA ILE A 87 8.26 -1.85 -10.26
C ILE A 87 9.48 -1.02 -10.64
N ARG A 88 10.65 -1.64 -10.86
CA ARG A 88 11.87 -0.93 -11.29
C ARG A 88 11.69 -0.25 -12.65
N LYS A 89 10.96 -0.89 -13.56
CA LYS A 89 10.66 -0.33 -14.89
C LYS A 89 9.60 0.77 -14.85
N THR A 90 8.57 0.59 -14.03
CA THR A 90 7.42 1.49 -13.89
C THR A 90 7.17 1.71 -12.40
N PRO A 91 7.79 2.75 -11.78
CA PRO A 91 7.82 2.92 -10.33
C PRO A 91 6.50 3.42 -9.72
N GLN A 92 5.42 3.46 -10.49
CA GLN A 92 4.08 3.82 -10.04
C GLN A 92 3.28 2.57 -9.69
N MET A 93 2.61 2.62 -8.54
CA MET A 93 1.73 1.56 -8.07
C MET A 93 0.41 2.14 -7.59
N THR A 94 -0.63 1.32 -7.59
CA THR A 94 -1.89 1.63 -6.91
C THR A 94 -2.14 0.56 -5.86
N ILE A 95 -2.46 0.99 -4.65
CA ILE A 95 -2.76 0.13 -3.51
C ILE A 95 -4.19 0.41 -3.09
N VAL A 96 -5.00 -0.62 -2.98
CA VAL A 96 -6.35 -0.52 -2.42
C VAL A 96 -6.45 -1.35 -1.15
N ILE A 97 -7.06 -0.77 -0.12
CA ILE A 97 -7.37 -1.42 1.15
C ILE A 97 -8.87 -1.37 1.30
N VAL A 98 -9.48 -2.53 1.49
CA VAL A 98 -10.92 -2.66 1.73
C VAL A 98 -11.12 -3.18 3.15
N ASN A 99 -12.05 -2.57 3.87
CA ASN A 99 -12.47 -3.11 5.16
C ASN A 99 -13.18 -4.46 4.92
N PRO A 100 -12.67 -5.58 5.46
CA PRO A 100 -13.26 -6.89 5.23
C PRO A 100 -14.65 -7.06 5.87
N GLU A 101 -14.98 -6.22 6.87
CA GLU A 101 -16.27 -6.22 7.55
C GLU A 101 -17.31 -5.33 6.84
N ASN A 102 -16.84 -4.37 6.03
CA ASN A 102 -17.67 -3.45 5.27
C ASN A 102 -16.99 -3.07 3.97
N MET A 103 -17.31 -3.77 2.87
CA MET A 103 -16.71 -3.56 1.56
C MET A 103 -16.97 -2.16 0.96
N TYR A 104 -17.92 -1.40 1.50
CA TYR A 104 -18.16 -0.01 1.14
C TYR A 104 -17.24 0.98 1.86
N HIS A 105 -16.43 0.50 2.80
CA HIS A 105 -15.41 1.30 3.48
C HIS A 105 -14.03 0.91 2.95
N TRP A 106 -13.48 1.75 2.06
CA TRP A 106 -12.19 1.48 1.44
C TRP A 106 -11.38 2.75 1.17
N MET A 107 -10.10 2.57 0.97
CA MET A 107 -9.16 3.59 0.55
C MET A 107 -8.26 3.06 -0.55
N SER A 108 -8.03 3.88 -1.58
CA SER A 108 -7.07 3.63 -2.65
C SER A 108 -6.00 4.71 -2.65
N MET A 109 -4.75 4.30 -2.76
CA MET A 109 -3.58 5.19 -2.81
C MET A 109 -2.83 4.98 -4.12
N LYS A 110 -2.55 6.06 -4.84
CA LYS A 110 -1.53 6.06 -5.90
C LYS A 110 -0.21 6.44 -5.26
N VAL A 111 0.80 5.63 -5.48
CA VAL A 111 2.12 5.81 -4.88
C VAL A 111 3.22 5.70 -5.94
N THR A 112 4.30 6.44 -5.74
CA THR A 112 5.49 6.39 -6.60
C THR A 112 6.70 6.01 -5.75
N VAL A 113 7.47 5.02 -6.20
CA VAL A 113 8.74 4.65 -5.55
C VAL A 113 9.73 5.81 -5.65
N GLU A 114 10.25 6.24 -4.52
CA GLU A 114 11.30 7.26 -4.45
C GLU A 114 12.69 6.64 -4.28
N ARG A 115 12.75 5.52 -3.57
CA ARG A 115 13.98 4.75 -3.42
C ARG A 115 13.72 3.28 -3.14
N GLU A 116 14.71 2.49 -3.41
CA GLU A 116 14.79 1.07 -3.14
C GLU A 116 15.93 0.80 -2.18
N VAL A 117 15.71 -0.10 -1.20
CA VAL A 117 16.74 -0.56 -0.27
C VAL A 117 16.80 -2.08 -0.33
N LEU A 118 17.97 -2.64 -0.59
CA LEU A 118 18.20 -4.08 -0.61
C LEU A 118 18.55 -4.59 0.80
N GLU A 119 18.14 -5.79 1.11
CA GLU A 119 18.41 -6.41 2.42
C GLU A 119 19.91 -6.67 2.68
N ASP A 120 20.71 -6.79 1.62
CA ASP A 120 22.16 -6.94 1.69
C ASP A 120 22.93 -5.62 1.61
N ASP A 121 22.24 -4.47 1.63
CA ASP A 121 22.88 -3.17 1.73
C ASP A 121 23.63 -3.07 3.07
N PRO A 122 24.94 -2.73 3.07
CA PRO A 122 25.75 -2.74 4.29
C PRO A 122 25.36 -1.67 5.31
N LYS A 123 24.61 -0.66 4.92
CA LYS A 123 24.19 0.45 5.79
C LYS A 123 22.72 0.35 6.22
N GLU A 124 21.85 -0.01 5.30
CA GLU A 124 20.40 0.03 5.52
C GLU A 124 19.73 -1.35 5.43
N GLY A 125 20.45 -2.43 5.09
CA GLY A 125 19.86 -3.77 4.93
C GLY A 125 19.18 -4.30 6.20
N ALA A 126 19.72 -3.98 7.38
CA ALA A 126 19.08 -4.33 8.65
C ALA A 126 17.67 -3.72 8.78
N TRP A 127 17.46 -2.49 8.31
CA TRP A 127 16.16 -1.85 8.31
C TRP A 127 15.14 -2.60 7.42
N VAL A 128 15.58 -3.18 6.31
CA VAL A 128 14.69 -4.00 5.43
C VAL A 128 14.15 -5.21 6.19
N THR A 129 15.01 -5.89 6.95
CA THR A 129 14.62 -7.05 7.78
C THR A 129 13.72 -6.62 8.94
N GLU A 130 14.07 -5.55 9.65
CA GLU A 130 13.26 -5.01 10.74
C GLU A 130 11.85 -4.62 10.26
N GLN A 131 11.76 -3.95 9.12
CA GLN A 131 10.49 -3.56 8.53
C GLN A 131 9.65 -4.78 8.12
N LEU A 132 10.28 -5.85 7.59
CA LEU A 132 9.60 -7.10 7.29
C LEU A 132 9.04 -7.77 8.55
N ASN A 133 9.81 -7.77 9.65
CA ASN A 133 9.37 -8.29 10.94
C ASN A 133 8.23 -7.46 11.52
N ARG A 134 8.24 -6.13 11.35
CA ARG A 134 7.15 -5.24 11.74
C ARG A 134 5.85 -5.55 10.99
N ILE A 135 5.94 -5.78 9.66
CA ILE A 135 4.79 -6.26 8.86
C ILE A 135 4.29 -7.59 9.40
N TRP A 136 5.17 -8.55 9.64
CA TRP A 136 4.81 -9.86 10.17
C TRP A 136 4.06 -9.75 11.50
N LYS A 137 4.59 -8.96 12.42
CA LYS A 137 3.96 -8.71 13.71
C LYS A 137 2.58 -8.07 13.57
N LYS A 138 2.42 -7.11 12.66
CA LYS A 138 1.14 -6.45 12.38
C LYS A 138 0.08 -7.43 11.90
N TYR A 139 0.42 -8.32 10.96
CA TYR A 139 -0.58 -9.17 10.28
C TYR A 139 -0.79 -10.54 10.95
N ILE A 140 0.23 -11.11 11.57
CA ILE A 140 0.20 -12.46 12.17
C ILE A 140 0.21 -12.40 13.70
N GLY A 141 1.00 -11.52 14.30
CA GLY A 141 1.04 -11.27 15.74
C GLY A 141 1.70 -12.34 16.61
N GLN A 142 2.09 -13.48 16.05
CA GLN A 142 2.50 -14.65 16.83
C GLN A 142 4.01 -14.77 17.08
N ARG A 143 4.84 -14.06 16.33
CA ARG A 143 6.30 -14.12 16.42
C ARG A 143 6.89 -12.76 16.07
N ASP A 144 8.09 -12.49 16.56
CA ASP A 144 8.78 -11.23 16.26
C ASP A 144 9.52 -11.27 14.91
N GLU A 145 9.78 -12.46 14.38
CA GLU A 145 10.52 -12.63 13.12
C GLU A 145 9.64 -13.22 12.01
N TYR A 146 9.84 -12.72 10.80
CA TYR A 146 9.13 -13.18 9.61
C TYR A 146 9.39 -14.65 9.30
N GLY A 147 8.32 -15.45 9.34
CA GLY A 147 8.38 -16.91 9.26
C GLY A 147 8.15 -17.55 7.89
N LEU A 148 7.98 -16.76 6.81
CA LEU A 148 7.64 -17.30 5.47
C LEU A 148 8.78 -17.18 4.45
N ARG A 149 10.03 -17.10 4.90
CA ARG A 149 11.16 -17.18 3.97
C ARG A 149 11.22 -18.57 3.35
N ASP A 150 11.51 -18.63 2.06
CA ASP A 150 11.74 -19.89 1.38
C ASP A 150 13.17 -20.41 1.70
N PRO A 151 13.30 -21.52 2.44
CA PRO A 151 14.59 -22.06 2.80
C PRO A 151 15.33 -22.73 1.62
N SER A 152 14.64 -23.03 0.53
CA SER A 152 15.24 -23.68 -0.67
C SER A 152 16.04 -22.72 -1.52
N ILE A 153 15.83 -21.41 -1.33
CA ILE A 153 16.56 -20.35 -2.00
C ILE A 153 17.11 -19.39 -0.93
N ASN A 154 18.22 -18.75 -1.20
CA ASN A 154 18.72 -17.69 -0.35
C ASN A 154 17.85 -16.42 -0.56
N GLU A 155 16.60 -16.49 -0.06
CA GLU A 155 15.61 -15.42 -0.27
C GLU A 155 16.12 -14.10 0.31
N ARG A 156 16.28 -13.12 -0.56
CA ARG A 156 16.59 -11.73 -0.21
C ARG A 156 15.37 -10.85 -0.41
N ARG A 157 15.30 -9.78 0.35
CA ARG A 157 14.20 -8.83 0.29
C ARG A 157 14.65 -7.49 -0.29
N VAL A 158 13.68 -6.77 -0.85
CA VAL A 158 13.81 -5.39 -1.27
C VAL A 158 12.67 -4.59 -0.65
N LEU A 159 13.01 -3.44 -0.11
CA LEU A 159 12.06 -2.47 0.43
C LEU A 159 11.94 -1.30 -0.54
N PHE A 160 10.75 -1.12 -1.09
CA PHE A 160 10.39 0.06 -1.87
C PHE A 160 9.79 1.10 -0.93
N VAL A 161 10.42 2.27 -0.86
CA VAL A 161 9.97 3.43 -0.10
C VAL A 161 9.23 4.35 -1.06
N CYS A 162 7.93 4.52 -0.82
CA CYS A 162 7.04 5.17 -1.76
C CYS A 162 6.45 6.45 -1.16
N LYS A 163 6.41 7.52 -1.95
CA LYS A 163 5.57 8.68 -1.64
C LYS A 163 4.13 8.41 -2.06
N VAL A 164 3.20 9.01 -1.35
CA VAL A 164 1.79 9.02 -1.72
C VAL A 164 1.52 10.22 -2.63
N ASP A 165 1.01 9.95 -3.84
CA ASP A 165 0.68 10.98 -4.83
C ASP A 165 -0.77 11.45 -4.70
N SER A 166 -1.68 10.50 -4.44
CA SER A 166 -3.10 10.79 -4.24
C SER A 166 -3.80 9.66 -3.50
N VAL A 167 -4.88 10.01 -2.83
CA VAL A 167 -5.76 9.10 -2.09
C VAL A 167 -7.19 9.27 -2.59
N ALA A 168 -7.91 8.16 -2.75
CA ALA A 168 -9.36 8.13 -2.95
C ALA A 168 -9.99 7.29 -1.84
N THR A 169 -11.07 7.78 -1.28
CA THR A 169 -11.75 7.18 -0.12
C THR A 169 -13.24 7.06 -0.39
N PHE A 170 -13.87 6.06 0.17
CA PHE A 170 -15.30 5.85 0.07
C PHE A 170 -15.86 5.21 1.33
N GLY A 171 -17.13 5.54 1.61
CA GLY A 171 -17.95 4.88 2.62
C GLY A 171 -17.77 5.40 4.02
N GLN A 172 -18.45 4.74 4.93
CA GLN A 172 -18.45 4.99 6.36
C GLN A 172 -17.98 3.76 7.10
N SER A 173 -17.31 3.97 8.24
CA SER A 173 -16.84 2.90 9.14
C SER A 173 -18.00 2.18 9.81
#